data_9b343263984a077651d28a5df443a54f
#
_entry.id   9b343263984a077651d28a5df443a54f
#
_cell.length_a   1.000
_cell.length_b   1.000
_cell.length_c   1.000
_cell.angle_alpha   90.00
_cell.angle_beta   90.00
_cell.angle_gamma   90.00
#
_symmetry.space_group_name_H-M   'P 1'
#
loop_
_entity.id
_entity.type
_entity.pdbx_description
1 polymer ?
#
loop_
_entity_poly.entity_id
_entity_poly.type
_entity_poly.pdbx_seq_one_letter_code
_entity_poly.pdbx_strand_id
1 'polypeptide(L)'
;ETLHVLLSIARRHKMRGIQATAGDLARAVAEERGWSDDELADRTVPTAGFDDDGLLHLSYGTRELTGRLTPELKIALSDADGKTYASLPAARVGEDEELVKAAKKQLTAARKEAKAVLTLQKGRLYEAMCAGRTWKGAQWRESLAAHPLMRQLCTRLIWAVIRADDAVSTTFRLAEDGALIGVDDSTIDLPDDADVALAHGTMLSQSQCSAWREHLADYEVTPLFDQLTATAPEIEPGQKAFTDLEGHLTDTFAFRATATKRGYERGAPVDGSWFDDYVKEFTSAGLSATIRFTGSNLPEDKITCATRDLTFRSGYRTLSLSSVPPVLLAECYADYEAMAALGPFDPDWEKNATPLW
;
A
#
# COMPACT_ATOMS: atom_id res chain seq x y z
N GLU A 1 24.00 -0.07 10.68
CA GLU A 1 23.66 0.68 11.92
C GLU A 1 23.62 2.19 11.70
N THR A 2 24.66 2.82 11.14
CA THR A 2 24.71 4.29 10.95
C THR A 2 23.54 4.86 10.16
N LEU A 3 23.11 4.18 9.10
CA LEU A 3 22.00 4.62 8.25
C LEU A 3 20.66 4.59 8.99
N HIS A 4 20.39 3.56 9.78
CA HIS A 4 19.17 3.49 10.62
C HIS A 4 19.12 4.62 11.66
N VAL A 5 20.27 4.98 12.24
CA VAL A 5 20.37 6.12 13.17
C VAL A 5 20.05 7.42 12.45
N LEU A 6 20.66 7.68 11.28
CA LEU A 6 20.39 8.89 10.49
C LEU A 6 18.90 9.04 10.14
N LEU A 7 18.27 7.95 9.70
CA LEU A 7 16.85 7.97 9.33
C LEU A 7 15.93 8.07 10.54
N SER A 8 16.31 7.49 11.69
CA SER A 8 15.59 7.70 12.94
C SER A 8 15.61 9.18 13.35
N ILE A 9 16.76 9.83 13.21
CA ILE A 9 16.90 11.27 13.47
C ILE A 9 16.08 12.09 12.46
N ALA A 10 16.16 11.78 11.17
CA ALA A 10 15.40 12.45 10.13
C ALA A 10 13.88 12.40 10.36
N ARG A 11 13.38 11.30 10.94
CA ARG A 11 11.93 11.10 11.19
C ARG A 11 11.44 11.65 12.52
N ARG A 12 12.28 11.67 13.57
CA ARG A 12 11.83 11.86 14.97
C ARG A 12 12.42 13.05 15.69
N HIS A 13 13.45 13.69 15.15
CA HIS A 13 14.10 14.81 15.84
C HIS A 13 13.17 16.02 15.87
N LYS A 14 13.13 16.75 17.00
CA LYS A 14 12.24 17.89 17.19
C LYS A 14 12.59 19.11 16.31
N MET A 15 13.82 19.23 15.89
CA MET A 15 14.32 20.36 15.09
C MET A 15 14.32 20.01 13.61
N ARG A 16 13.56 20.74 12.79
CA ARG A 16 13.44 20.52 11.33
C ARG A 16 14.78 20.58 10.59
N GLY A 17 15.70 21.46 11.00
CA GLY A 17 17.04 21.53 10.39
C GLY A 17 17.85 20.26 10.60
N ILE A 18 17.78 19.64 11.78
CA ILE A 18 18.46 18.35 12.06
C ILE A 18 17.79 17.21 11.29
N GLN A 19 16.47 17.24 11.14
CA GLN A 19 15.76 16.27 10.30
C GLN A 19 16.23 16.32 8.84
N ALA A 20 16.29 17.54 8.28
CA ALA A 20 16.75 17.76 6.91
C ALA A 20 18.19 17.27 6.71
N THR A 21 19.12 17.69 7.57
CA THR A 21 20.53 17.29 7.48
C THR A 21 20.69 15.77 7.60
N ALA A 22 19.97 15.11 8.51
CA ALA A 22 20.01 13.65 8.65
C ALA A 22 19.44 12.92 7.41
N GLY A 23 18.39 13.48 6.81
CA GLY A 23 17.83 12.99 5.54
C GLY A 23 18.80 13.14 4.37
N ASP A 24 19.48 14.29 4.28
CA ASP A 24 20.49 14.54 3.24
C ASP A 24 21.68 13.60 3.37
N LEU A 25 22.16 13.36 4.59
CA LEU A 25 23.23 12.39 4.83
C LEU A 25 22.82 10.95 4.50
N ALA A 26 21.57 10.58 4.79
CA ALA A 26 21.07 9.25 4.43
C ALA A 26 21.00 9.08 2.90
N ARG A 27 20.56 10.11 2.17
CA ARG A 27 20.57 10.12 0.69
C ARG A 27 21.98 10.06 0.13
N ALA A 28 22.92 10.81 0.68
CA ALA A 28 24.31 10.76 0.24
C ALA A 28 24.91 9.34 0.39
N VAL A 29 24.58 8.64 1.47
CA VAL A 29 24.98 7.22 1.66
C VAL A 29 24.32 6.31 0.63
N ALA A 30 23.07 6.57 0.26
CA ALA A 30 22.37 5.82 -0.77
C ALA A 30 22.99 6.05 -2.15
N GLU A 31 23.28 7.31 -2.51
CA GLU A 31 23.97 7.68 -3.75
C GLU A 31 25.34 7.03 -3.88
N GLU A 32 26.17 7.05 -2.80
CA GLU A 32 27.47 6.38 -2.76
C GLU A 32 27.36 4.87 -3.02
N ARG A 33 26.23 4.27 -2.61
CA ARG A 33 25.95 2.83 -2.80
C ARG A 33 25.20 2.51 -4.08
N GLY A 34 24.83 3.51 -4.85
CA GLY A 34 24.03 3.37 -6.07
C GLY A 34 22.57 2.92 -5.81
N TRP A 35 22.04 3.21 -4.63
CA TRP A 35 20.65 2.89 -4.27
C TRP A 35 19.71 3.99 -4.73
N SER A 36 18.57 3.61 -5.27
CA SER A 36 17.45 4.52 -5.49
C SER A 36 16.81 4.94 -4.16
N ASP A 37 15.99 6.01 -4.18
CA ASP A 37 15.21 6.43 -3.01
C ASP A 37 14.28 5.31 -2.51
N ASP A 38 13.75 4.52 -3.41
CA ASP A 38 12.90 3.38 -3.09
C ASP A 38 13.68 2.25 -2.41
N GLU A 39 14.89 1.92 -2.90
CA GLU A 39 15.77 0.94 -2.26
C GLU A 39 16.21 1.41 -0.88
N LEU A 40 16.56 2.69 -0.74
CA LEU A 40 16.86 3.28 0.56
C LEU A 40 15.69 3.13 1.52
N ALA A 41 14.48 3.44 1.06
CA ALA A 41 13.27 3.36 1.87
C ALA A 41 12.94 1.91 2.29
N ASP A 42 13.17 0.91 1.42
CA ASP A 42 12.97 -0.51 1.75
C ASP A 42 13.97 -1.01 2.80
N ARG A 43 15.26 -0.69 2.62
CA ARG A 43 16.35 -1.09 3.53
C ARG A 43 16.28 -0.43 4.90
N THR A 44 15.40 0.56 5.06
CA THR A 44 15.35 1.41 6.25
C THR A 44 13.98 1.42 6.92
N VAL A 45 13.15 0.43 6.61
CA VAL A 45 11.88 0.21 7.32
C VAL A 45 12.17 -0.03 8.81
N PRO A 46 11.53 0.70 9.74
CA PRO A 46 11.70 0.45 11.17
C PRO A 46 11.11 -0.89 11.59
N THR A 47 11.81 -1.59 12.48
CA THR A 47 11.33 -2.88 13.03
C THR A 47 10.32 -2.72 14.17
N ALA A 48 10.08 -1.50 14.66
CA ALA A 48 9.26 -1.20 15.84
C ALA A 48 9.69 -1.95 17.12
N GLY A 49 10.98 -2.32 17.20
CA GLY A 49 11.56 -3.04 18.32
C GLY A 49 11.42 -4.56 18.26
N PHE A 50 10.90 -5.10 17.16
CA PHE A 50 10.93 -6.53 16.88
C PHE A 50 12.34 -6.94 16.43
N ASP A 51 12.78 -8.13 16.82
CA ASP A 51 14.00 -8.75 16.35
C ASP A 51 13.81 -9.46 15.00
N ASP A 52 14.86 -10.12 14.49
CA ASP A 52 14.84 -10.82 13.21
C ASP A 52 13.90 -12.03 13.19
N ASP A 53 13.60 -12.62 14.37
CA ASP A 53 12.62 -13.70 14.54
C ASP A 53 11.16 -13.18 14.64
N GLY A 54 10.97 -11.87 14.58
CA GLY A 54 9.67 -11.21 14.69
C GLY A 54 9.14 -11.20 16.11
N LEU A 55 10.02 -11.21 17.12
CA LEU A 55 9.66 -11.16 18.54
C LEU A 55 9.97 -9.80 19.16
N LEU A 56 9.03 -9.30 19.94
CA LEU A 56 9.18 -8.15 20.81
C LEU A 56 9.41 -8.66 22.24
N HIS A 57 10.61 -8.50 22.79
CA HIS A 57 10.97 -8.95 24.13
C HIS A 57 10.58 -7.92 25.19
N LEU A 58 9.86 -8.37 26.22
CA LEU A 58 9.33 -7.54 27.31
C LEU A 58 9.67 -8.19 28.66
N SER A 59 10.59 -7.58 29.41
CA SER A 59 11.07 -8.13 30.66
C SER A 59 10.37 -7.55 31.89
N TYR A 60 10.04 -8.41 32.84
CA TYR A 60 9.58 -8.06 34.18
C TYR A 60 10.65 -8.42 35.25
N GLY A 61 11.88 -8.71 34.78
CA GLY A 61 13.00 -9.16 35.61
C GLY A 61 13.00 -10.68 35.80
N THR A 62 12.09 -11.22 36.54
CA THR A 62 11.99 -12.69 36.78
C THR A 62 11.10 -13.40 35.74
N ARG A 63 10.31 -12.65 34.98
CA ARG A 63 9.41 -13.17 33.94
C ARG A 63 9.65 -12.43 32.64
N GLU A 64 9.84 -13.18 31.58
CA GLU A 64 9.94 -12.68 30.22
C GLU A 64 8.62 -12.91 29.48
N LEU A 65 8.21 -11.90 28.72
CA LEU A 65 7.05 -11.95 27.85
C LEU A 65 7.50 -11.63 26.44
N THR A 66 6.88 -12.26 25.45
CA THR A 66 7.14 -11.99 24.05
C THR A 66 5.90 -11.46 23.36
N GLY A 67 6.07 -10.53 22.45
CA GLY A 67 5.04 -10.05 21.53
C GLY A 67 5.33 -10.54 20.13
N ARG A 68 4.31 -11.01 19.40
CA ARG A 68 4.40 -11.39 17.98
C ARG A 68 3.26 -10.72 17.22
N LEU A 69 3.50 -10.29 15.99
CA LEU A 69 2.44 -9.82 15.11
C LEU A 69 1.56 -10.98 14.67
N THR A 70 0.24 -10.78 14.74
CA THR A 70 -0.77 -11.71 14.20
C THR A 70 -1.08 -11.39 12.74
N PRO A 71 -1.76 -12.29 12.00
CA PRO A 71 -2.24 -12.00 10.64
C PRO A 71 -3.12 -10.74 10.55
N GLU A 72 -3.83 -10.36 11.64
CA GLU A 72 -4.62 -9.13 11.73
C GLU A 72 -3.76 -7.89 12.06
N LEU A 73 -2.43 -8.03 12.04
CA LEU A 73 -1.46 -6.97 12.30
C LEU A 73 -1.57 -6.39 13.74
N LYS A 74 -1.96 -7.23 14.70
CA LYS A 74 -1.98 -6.91 16.14
C LYS A 74 -0.82 -7.60 16.83
N ILE A 75 -0.39 -7.08 18.00
CA ILE A 75 0.64 -7.72 18.81
C ILE A 75 -0.03 -8.65 19.83
N ALA A 76 0.07 -9.95 19.62
CA ALA A 76 -0.27 -10.99 20.58
C ALA A 76 0.88 -11.15 21.57
N LEU A 77 0.56 -11.37 22.84
CA LEU A 77 1.53 -11.55 23.92
C LEU A 77 1.51 -12.99 24.42
N SER A 78 2.69 -13.54 24.73
CA SER A 78 2.84 -14.84 25.38
C SER A 78 3.97 -14.83 26.41
N ASP A 79 3.94 -15.76 27.36
CA ASP A 79 5.07 -16.05 28.23
C ASP A 79 5.91 -17.23 27.70
N ALA A 80 6.97 -17.59 28.45
CA ALA A 80 7.87 -18.68 28.11
C ALA A 80 7.17 -20.06 28.05
N ASP A 81 6.06 -20.23 28.78
CA ASP A 81 5.26 -21.45 28.79
C ASP A 81 4.22 -21.49 27.63
N GLY A 82 4.21 -20.47 26.75
CA GLY A 82 3.29 -20.37 25.63
C GLY A 82 1.89 -19.89 25.99
N LYS A 83 1.65 -19.47 27.23
CA LYS A 83 0.37 -18.89 27.66
C LYS A 83 0.19 -17.51 27.04
N THR A 84 -0.94 -17.32 26.38
CA THR A 84 -1.27 -16.05 25.68
C THR A 84 -1.97 -15.07 26.61
N TYR A 85 -1.79 -13.77 26.34
CA TYR A 85 -2.37 -12.66 27.10
C TYR A 85 -2.97 -11.62 26.15
N ALA A 86 -4.19 -11.18 26.44
CA ALA A 86 -4.84 -10.09 25.71
C ALA A 86 -4.20 -8.72 26.00
N SER A 87 -3.59 -8.56 27.18
CA SER A 87 -2.85 -7.36 27.61
C SER A 87 -1.71 -7.77 28.53
N LEU A 88 -0.75 -6.86 28.78
CA LEU A 88 0.32 -7.13 29.74
C LEU A 88 -0.27 -7.50 31.11
N PRO A 89 0.13 -8.65 31.66
CA PRO A 89 -0.35 -9.08 32.98
C PRO A 89 0.13 -8.13 34.07
N ALA A 90 -0.57 -8.11 35.20
CA ALA A 90 -0.14 -7.37 36.39
C ALA A 90 1.20 -7.90 36.92
N ALA A 91 1.95 -7.02 37.56
CA ALA A 91 3.17 -7.41 38.28
C ALA A 91 2.84 -8.42 39.41
N ARG A 92 3.73 -9.39 39.61
CA ARG A 92 3.69 -10.32 40.73
C ARG A 92 4.57 -9.81 41.87
N VAL A 93 4.34 -10.33 43.05
CA VAL A 93 5.22 -10.05 44.21
C VAL A 93 6.65 -10.49 43.89
N GLY A 94 7.62 -9.56 44.01
CA GLY A 94 9.02 -9.81 43.72
C GLY A 94 9.46 -9.45 42.28
N GLU A 95 8.55 -9.01 41.41
CA GLU A 95 8.92 -8.45 40.10
C GLU A 95 9.31 -6.96 40.24
N ASP A 96 10.21 -6.50 39.38
CA ASP A 96 10.72 -5.14 39.38
C ASP A 96 9.69 -4.17 38.75
N GLU A 97 9.18 -3.26 39.56
CA GLU A 97 8.17 -2.28 39.12
C GLU A 97 8.66 -1.35 38.01
N GLU A 98 9.95 -1.02 37.98
CA GLU A 98 10.52 -0.15 36.95
C GLU A 98 10.63 -0.92 35.62
N LEU A 99 10.98 -2.20 35.64
CA LEU A 99 10.98 -3.05 34.46
C LEU A 99 9.54 -3.25 33.93
N VAL A 100 8.57 -3.45 34.80
CA VAL A 100 7.15 -3.54 34.40
C VAL A 100 6.67 -2.25 33.74
N LYS A 101 7.04 -1.08 34.26
CA LYS A 101 6.74 0.21 33.63
C LYS A 101 7.44 0.36 32.28
N ALA A 102 8.71 -0.05 32.21
CA ALA A 102 9.49 -0.01 30.97
C ALA A 102 8.85 -0.90 29.90
N ALA A 103 8.46 -2.13 30.22
CA ALA A 103 7.77 -3.06 29.32
C ALA A 103 6.43 -2.49 28.80
N LYS A 104 5.63 -1.85 29.67
CA LYS A 104 4.37 -1.17 29.26
C LYS A 104 4.65 -0.04 28.26
N LYS A 105 5.66 0.78 28.54
CA LYS A 105 6.07 1.88 27.66
C LYS A 105 6.58 1.34 26.32
N GLN A 106 7.42 0.31 26.35
CA GLN A 106 7.96 -0.36 25.17
C GLN A 106 6.85 -0.94 24.29
N LEU A 107 5.91 -1.71 24.86
CA LEU A 107 4.78 -2.28 24.12
C LEU A 107 3.89 -1.19 23.51
N THR A 108 3.63 -0.11 24.23
CA THR A 108 2.84 1.02 23.72
C THR A 108 3.54 1.70 22.54
N ALA A 109 4.85 1.91 22.65
CA ALA A 109 5.66 2.48 21.57
C ALA A 109 5.70 1.55 20.35
N ALA A 110 5.95 0.25 20.57
CA ALA A 110 5.99 -0.75 19.52
C ALA A 110 4.65 -0.84 18.77
N ARG A 111 3.52 -0.87 19.47
CA ARG A 111 2.17 -0.87 18.85
C ARG A 111 1.93 0.36 17.97
N LYS A 112 2.28 1.54 18.47
CA LYS A 112 2.12 2.79 17.72
C LYS A 112 3.00 2.83 16.48
N GLU A 113 4.26 2.43 16.64
CA GLU A 113 5.22 2.42 15.54
C GLU A 113 4.89 1.35 14.50
N ALA A 114 4.62 0.11 14.91
CA ALA A 114 4.23 -0.96 14.00
C ALA A 114 3.00 -0.58 13.19
N LYS A 115 1.95 -0.02 13.82
CA LYS A 115 0.77 0.46 13.11
C LYS A 115 1.11 1.51 12.04
N ALA A 116 1.95 2.48 12.38
CA ALA A 116 2.36 3.54 11.45
C ALA A 116 3.18 2.98 10.27
N VAL A 117 4.15 2.09 10.57
CA VAL A 117 4.97 1.41 9.55
C VAL A 117 4.10 0.57 8.63
N LEU A 118 3.26 -0.30 9.17
CA LEU A 118 2.41 -1.19 8.38
C LEU A 118 1.44 -0.41 7.47
N THR A 119 0.86 0.70 7.98
CA THR A 119 -0.02 1.56 7.17
C THR A 119 0.75 2.20 6.01
N LEU A 120 1.93 2.76 6.28
CA LEU A 120 2.78 3.37 5.26
C LEU A 120 3.23 2.35 4.22
N GLN A 121 3.72 1.19 4.67
CA GLN A 121 4.25 0.16 3.78
C GLN A 121 3.17 -0.51 2.93
N LYS A 122 1.95 -0.66 3.47
CA LYS A 122 0.80 -1.09 2.65
C LYS A 122 0.58 -0.15 1.46
N GLY A 123 0.60 1.17 1.69
CA GLY A 123 0.47 2.16 0.62
C GLY A 123 1.61 2.09 -0.39
N ARG A 124 2.87 1.97 0.09
CA ARG A 124 4.04 1.84 -0.78
C ARG A 124 4.03 0.55 -1.63
N LEU A 125 3.60 -0.57 -1.07
CA LEU A 125 3.45 -1.83 -1.83
C LEU A 125 2.36 -1.71 -2.90
N TYR A 126 1.23 -1.08 -2.59
CA TYR A 126 0.18 -0.81 -3.56
C TYR A 126 0.69 0.10 -4.70
N GLU A 127 1.39 1.18 -4.34
CA GLU A 127 1.97 2.11 -5.32
C GLU A 127 3.05 1.43 -6.16
N ALA A 128 3.90 0.57 -5.55
CA ALA A 128 4.89 -0.22 -6.26
C ALA A 128 4.24 -1.21 -7.27
N MET A 129 3.12 -1.82 -6.91
CA MET A 129 2.32 -2.63 -7.84
C MET A 129 1.82 -1.79 -9.02
N CYS A 130 1.22 -0.65 -8.75
CA CYS A 130 0.71 0.25 -9.78
C CYS A 130 1.82 0.76 -10.73
N ALA A 131 2.99 1.06 -10.18
CA ALA A 131 4.14 1.55 -10.95
C ALA A 131 4.90 0.44 -11.70
N GLY A 132 4.56 -0.84 -11.49
CA GLY A 132 5.29 -1.97 -12.07
C GLY A 132 6.71 -2.12 -11.53
N ARG A 133 6.94 -1.75 -10.26
CA ARG A 133 8.26 -1.83 -9.63
C ARG A 133 8.72 -3.26 -9.46
N THR A 134 10.01 -3.51 -9.70
CA THR A 134 10.66 -4.80 -9.45
C THR A 134 11.71 -4.70 -8.36
N TRP A 135 12.03 -5.83 -7.75
CA TRP A 135 13.13 -6.06 -6.82
C TRP A 135 13.98 -7.22 -7.32
N LYS A 136 15.29 -7.18 -7.13
CA LYS A 136 16.10 -8.39 -7.32
C LYS A 136 15.78 -9.41 -6.21
N GLY A 137 15.79 -10.70 -6.53
CA GLY A 137 15.42 -11.77 -5.61
C GLY A 137 16.16 -11.71 -4.26
N ALA A 138 17.47 -11.41 -4.29
CA ALA A 138 18.24 -11.20 -3.07
C ALA A 138 17.73 -10.01 -2.25
N GLN A 139 17.46 -8.87 -2.89
CA GLN A 139 16.93 -7.67 -2.24
C GLN A 139 15.53 -7.90 -1.68
N TRP A 140 14.66 -8.59 -2.43
CA TRP A 140 13.31 -8.93 -2.01
C TRP A 140 13.35 -9.79 -0.74
N ARG A 141 14.23 -10.80 -0.69
CA ARG A 141 14.42 -11.63 0.51
C ARG A 141 14.90 -10.82 1.70
N GLU A 142 15.96 -10.02 1.52
CA GLU A 142 16.56 -9.24 2.60
C GLU A 142 15.62 -8.16 3.16
N SER A 143 15.02 -7.35 2.29
CA SER A 143 14.30 -6.14 2.70
C SER A 143 12.80 -6.38 2.97
N LEU A 144 12.21 -7.41 2.36
CA LEU A 144 10.78 -7.69 2.45
C LEU A 144 10.49 -8.97 3.21
N ALA A 145 10.99 -10.13 2.73
CA ALA A 145 10.66 -11.43 3.31
C ALA A 145 11.29 -11.68 4.68
N ALA A 146 12.53 -11.24 4.91
CA ALA A 146 13.22 -11.39 6.20
C ALA A 146 12.86 -10.29 7.22
N HIS A 147 12.37 -9.13 6.78
CA HIS A 147 12.05 -8.03 7.68
C HIS A 147 10.80 -8.32 8.54
N PRO A 148 10.86 -8.21 9.88
CA PRO A 148 9.82 -8.70 10.79
C PRO A 148 8.41 -8.11 10.56
N LEU A 149 8.32 -6.84 10.14
CA LEU A 149 7.04 -6.21 9.83
C LEU A 149 6.63 -6.41 8.37
N MET A 150 7.57 -6.29 7.43
CA MET A 150 7.27 -6.44 6.00
C MET A 150 6.81 -7.85 5.67
N ARG A 151 7.42 -8.87 6.27
CA ARG A 151 7.02 -10.26 6.11
C ARG A 151 5.52 -10.45 6.32
N GLN A 152 4.92 -9.82 7.34
CA GLN A 152 3.48 -9.92 7.62
C GLN A 152 2.60 -9.30 6.52
N LEU A 153 3.11 -8.32 5.79
CA LEU A 153 2.43 -7.79 4.61
C LEU A 153 2.64 -8.70 3.40
N CYS A 154 3.87 -9.18 3.21
CA CYS A 154 4.27 -9.99 2.06
C CYS A 154 3.56 -11.36 2.00
N THR A 155 3.25 -11.98 3.16
CA THR A 155 2.49 -13.24 3.23
C THR A 155 1.05 -13.11 2.71
N ARG A 156 0.55 -11.89 2.57
CA ARG A 156 -0.81 -11.56 2.14
C ARG A 156 -0.86 -11.06 0.68
N LEU A 157 0.22 -11.25 -0.07
CA LEU A 157 0.40 -10.78 -1.44
C LEU A 157 0.85 -11.92 -2.34
N ILE A 158 0.47 -11.82 -3.60
CA ILE A 158 0.95 -12.67 -4.68
C ILE A 158 2.08 -11.94 -5.39
N TRP A 159 3.18 -12.65 -5.59
CA TRP A 159 4.39 -12.17 -6.23
C TRP A 159 4.58 -12.84 -7.58
N ALA A 160 5.23 -12.16 -8.50
CA ALA A 160 5.55 -12.66 -9.84
C ALA A 160 7.06 -12.55 -10.09
N VAL A 161 7.63 -13.55 -10.70
CA VAL A 161 8.97 -13.49 -11.29
C VAL A 161 8.83 -13.01 -12.73
N ILE A 162 9.49 -11.91 -13.06
CA ILE A 162 9.40 -11.25 -14.36
C ILE A 162 10.62 -11.63 -15.20
N ARG A 163 10.38 -12.00 -16.45
CA ARG A 163 11.44 -12.26 -17.43
C ARG A 163 11.90 -10.96 -18.12
N ALA A 164 13.00 -11.04 -18.83
CA ALA A 164 13.55 -9.91 -19.58
C ALA A 164 12.64 -9.35 -20.69
N ASP A 165 11.61 -10.11 -21.09
CA ASP A 165 10.57 -9.70 -22.04
C ASP A 165 9.31 -9.14 -21.34
N ASP A 166 9.41 -8.78 -20.07
CA ASP A 166 8.33 -8.31 -19.19
C ASP A 166 7.19 -9.33 -18.96
N ALA A 167 7.35 -10.57 -19.41
CA ALA A 167 6.37 -11.60 -19.19
C ALA A 167 6.55 -12.28 -17.80
N VAL A 168 5.45 -12.68 -17.20
CA VAL A 168 5.45 -13.48 -15.96
C VAL A 168 5.96 -14.88 -16.27
N SER A 169 7.02 -15.32 -15.58
CA SER A 169 7.51 -16.70 -15.68
C SER A 169 6.85 -17.62 -14.67
N THR A 170 6.67 -17.18 -13.45
CA THR A 170 5.97 -17.89 -12.39
C THR A 170 5.40 -16.90 -11.37
N THR A 171 4.45 -17.38 -10.57
CA THR A 171 3.88 -16.61 -9.46
C THR A 171 3.99 -17.42 -8.17
N PHE A 172 4.12 -16.72 -7.05
CA PHE A 172 4.28 -17.36 -5.75
C PHE A 172 3.71 -16.50 -4.62
N ARG A 173 3.49 -17.13 -3.48
CA ARG A 173 3.17 -16.50 -2.20
C ARG A 173 4.26 -16.84 -1.18
N LEU A 174 4.58 -15.90 -0.30
CA LEU A 174 5.39 -16.14 0.89
C LEU A 174 4.51 -16.81 1.96
N ALA A 175 4.86 -18.00 2.39
CA ALA A 175 4.20 -18.69 3.49
C ALA A 175 4.70 -18.21 4.86
N GLU A 176 3.98 -18.54 5.93
CA GLU A 176 4.34 -18.12 7.30
C GLU A 176 5.66 -18.70 7.78
N ASP A 177 6.04 -19.89 7.33
CA ASP A 177 7.32 -20.54 7.61
C ASP A 177 8.49 -20.00 6.78
N GLY A 178 8.21 -19.14 5.78
CA GLY A 178 9.18 -18.54 4.87
C GLY A 178 9.36 -19.26 3.56
N ALA A 179 8.64 -20.36 3.31
CA ALA A 179 8.64 -21.04 2.02
C ALA A 179 7.97 -20.15 0.95
N LEU A 180 8.44 -20.25 -0.29
CA LEU A 180 7.79 -19.66 -1.45
C LEU A 180 6.95 -20.74 -2.12
N ILE A 181 5.65 -20.53 -2.21
CA ILE A 181 4.68 -21.52 -2.65
C ILE A 181 3.96 -21.03 -3.90
N GLY A 182 3.98 -21.84 -4.95
CA GLY A 182 3.18 -21.66 -6.17
C GLY A 182 1.69 -21.88 -5.93
N VAL A 183 0.88 -21.54 -6.92
CA VAL A 183 -0.59 -21.72 -6.87
C VAL A 183 -1.01 -23.18 -6.75
N ASP A 184 -0.13 -24.10 -7.14
CA ASP A 184 -0.28 -25.57 -7.10
C ASP A 184 0.43 -26.21 -5.89
N ASP A 185 0.74 -25.42 -4.87
CA ASP A 185 1.49 -25.83 -3.67
C ASP A 185 2.94 -26.28 -3.92
N SER A 186 3.45 -26.11 -5.13
CA SER A 186 4.85 -26.38 -5.44
C SER A 186 5.77 -25.37 -4.74
N THR A 187 6.92 -25.84 -4.27
CA THR A 187 7.96 -24.95 -3.74
C THR A 187 8.66 -24.23 -4.90
N ILE A 188 8.76 -22.91 -4.78
CA ILE A 188 9.43 -22.06 -5.77
C ILE A 188 10.84 -21.74 -5.29
N ASP A 189 11.83 -22.03 -6.15
CA ASP A 189 13.19 -21.53 -5.98
C ASP A 189 13.31 -20.15 -6.65
N LEU A 190 13.71 -19.15 -5.88
CA LEU A 190 13.85 -17.77 -6.37
C LEU A 190 15.32 -17.43 -6.52
N PRO A 191 15.86 -17.28 -7.75
CA PRO A 191 17.23 -16.85 -7.96
C PRO A 191 17.50 -15.44 -7.39
N ASP A 192 18.74 -15.19 -6.95
CA ASP A 192 19.14 -13.90 -6.39
C ASP A 192 19.03 -12.73 -7.37
N ASP A 193 19.23 -12.99 -8.64
CA ASP A 193 19.19 -12.03 -9.75
C ASP A 193 17.83 -11.94 -10.44
N ALA A 194 16.86 -12.78 -10.05
CA ALA A 194 15.51 -12.72 -10.62
C ALA A 194 14.83 -11.38 -10.34
N ASP A 195 14.08 -10.88 -11.30
CA ASP A 195 13.22 -9.71 -11.12
C ASP A 195 11.88 -10.14 -10.53
N VAL A 196 11.56 -9.65 -9.34
CA VAL A 196 10.34 -9.94 -8.57
C VAL A 196 9.46 -8.71 -8.57
N ALA A 197 8.20 -8.87 -8.95
CA ALA A 197 7.18 -7.82 -8.88
C ALA A 197 5.97 -8.30 -8.08
N LEU A 198 5.07 -7.39 -7.74
CA LEU A 198 3.73 -7.74 -7.28
C LEU A 198 2.91 -8.22 -8.48
N ALA A 199 2.29 -9.39 -8.36
CA ALA A 199 1.40 -9.90 -9.39
C ALA A 199 0.12 -9.07 -9.47
N HIS A 200 -0.45 -8.97 -10.68
CA HIS A 200 -1.70 -8.24 -10.92
C HIS A 200 -2.54 -8.92 -12.00
N GLY A 201 -3.87 -8.71 -11.97
CA GLY A 201 -4.81 -9.30 -12.92
C GLY A 201 -4.53 -8.98 -14.39
N THR A 202 -3.90 -7.83 -14.69
CA THR A 202 -3.48 -7.47 -16.04
C THR A 202 -2.31 -8.30 -16.58
N MET A 203 -1.56 -8.95 -15.69
CA MET A 203 -0.39 -9.76 -16.02
C MET A 203 -0.71 -11.25 -16.10
N LEU A 204 -1.88 -11.65 -15.63
CA LEU A 204 -2.31 -13.03 -15.46
C LEU A 204 -3.52 -13.36 -16.34
N SER A 205 -3.64 -14.60 -16.76
CA SER A 205 -4.88 -15.07 -17.37
C SER A 205 -6.02 -15.19 -16.35
N GLN A 206 -7.25 -15.16 -16.81
CA GLN A 206 -8.41 -15.32 -15.93
C GLN A 206 -8.39 -16.64 -15.16
N SER A 207 -7.89 -17.73 -15.76
CA SER A 207 -7.73 -19.02 -15.09
C SER A 207 -6.70 -18.95 -13.95
N GLN A 208 -5.57 -18.27 -14.16
CA GLN A 208 -4.58 -18.04 -13.11
C GLN A 208 -5.14 -17.17 -11.97
N CYS A 209 -5.86 -16.09 -12.29
CA CYS A 209 -6.53 -15.27 -11.29
C CYS A 209 -7.55 -16.09 -10.47
N SER A 210 -8.31 -16.97 -11.10
CA SER A 210 -9.28 -17.83 -10.42
C SER A 210 -8.58 -18.84 -9.50
N ALA A 211 -7.51 -19.50 -9.99
CA ALA A 211 -6.73 -20.43 -9.19
C ALA A 211 -6.09 -19.77 -7.97
N TRP A 212 -5.56 -18.54 -8.10
CA TRP A 212 -5.03 -17.79 -6.97
C TRP A 212 -6.11 -17.38 -5.96
N ARG A 213 -7.33 -17.04 -6.40
CA ARG A 213 -8.44 -16.75 -5.47
C ARG A 213 -8.82 -17.99 -4.67
N GLU A 214 -8.88 -19.15 -5.30
CA GLU A 214 -9.13 -20.44 -4.64
C GLU A 214 -8.02 -20.76 -3.64
N HIS A 215 -6.75 -20.70 -4.06
CA HIS A 215 -5.59 -20.91 -3.19
C HIS A 215 -5.59 -19.99 -1.95
N LEU A 216 -5.86 -18.70 -2.12
CA LEU A 216 -5.93 -17.78 -0.98
C LEU A 216 -7.09 -18.12 -0.04
N ALA A 217 -8.22 -18.56 -0.57
CA ALA A 217 -9.37 -18.98 0.24
C ALA A 217 -9.09 -20.28 1.01
N ASP A 218 -8.46 -21.26 0.39
CA ASP A 218 -8.11 -22.54 1.01
C ASP A 218 -7.12 -22.38 2.17
N TYR A 219 -6.21 -21.41 2.05
CA TYR A 219 -5.25 -21.05 3.10
C TYR A 219 -5.75 -19.97 4.07
N GLU A 220 -7.01 -19.56 3.98
CA GLU A 220 -7.63 -18.50 4.78
C GLU A 220 -6.83 -17.17 4.75
N VAL A 221 -6.11 -16.90 3.67
CA VAL A 221 -5.32 -15.68 3.50
C VAL A 221 -6.22 -14.53 3.06
N THR A 222 -6.36 -13.53 3.91
CA THR A 222 -7.00 -12.26 3.53
C THR A 222 -6.00 -11.39 2.78
N PRO A 223 -6.19 -11.08 1.48
CA PRO A 223 -5.30 -10.22 0.72
C PRO A 223 -5.08 -8.85 1.38
N LEU A 224 -3.89 -8.29 1.24
CA LEU A 224 -3.58 -6.95 1.75
C LEU A 224 -4.36 -5.87 0.98
N PHE A 225 -4.49 -6.05 -0.32
CA PHE A 225 -5.34 -5.35 -1.27
C PHE A 225 -5.67 -6.29 -2.44
N ASP A 226 -6.64 -5.94 -3.24
CA ASP A 226 -7.00 -6.75 -4.40
C ASP A 226 -5.91 -6.63 -5.48
N GLN A 227 -5.45 -7.76 -5.97
CA GLN A 227 -4.46 -7.87 -7.04
C GLN A 227 -5.03 -8.53 -8.30
N LEU A 228 -6.23 -9.10 -8.23
CA LEU A 228 -6.71 -10.06 -9.22
C LEU A 228 -7.97 -9.61 -9.98
N THR A 229 -8.64 -8.56 -9.54
CA THR A 229 -9.96 -8.18 -10.08
C THR A 229 -9.85 -7.16 -11.22
N ALA A 230 -8.99 -6.14 -11.08
CA ALA A 230 -8.87 -5.13 -12.11
C ALA A 230 -8.25 -5.70 -13.39
N THR A 231 -8.86 -5.38 -14.52
CA THR A 231 -8.44 -5.79 -15.86
C THR A 231 -8.02 -4.58 -16.68
N ALA A 232 -7.16 -4.80 -17.67
CA ALA A 232 -6.76 -3.72 -18.57
C ALA A 232 -7.98 -3.24 -19.39
N PRO A 233 -8.33 -1.93 -19.34
CA PRO A 233 -9.34 -1.37 -20.22
C PRO A 233 -8.85 -1.32 -21.65
N GLU A 234 -9.76 -1.36 -22.62
CA GLU A 234 -9.43 -1.09 -24.02
C GLU A 234 -9.11 0.38 -24.19
N ILE A 235 -8.05 0.67 -24.93
CA ILE A 235 -7.58 2.03 -25.24
C ILE A 235 -7.36 2.20 -26.73
N GLU A 236 -7.73 3.37 -27.26
CA GLU A 236 -7.46 3.73 -28.63
C GLU A 236 -6.11 4.48 -28.79
N PRO A 237 -5.47 4.40 -29.95
CA PRO A 237 -4.25 5.17 -30.21
C PRO A 237 -4.44 6.67 -30.01
N GLY A 238 -3.63 7.27 -29.13
CA GLY A 238 -3.68 8.71 -28.85
C GLY A 238 -4.76 9.15 -27.87
N GLN A 239 -5.58 8.24 -27.34
CA GLN A 239 -6.58 8.53 -26.32
C GLN A 239 -5.90 9.09 -25.06
N LYS A 240 -6.50 10.13 -24.46
CA LYS A 240 -5.97 10.83 -23.27
C LYS A 240 -6.91 10.81 -22.07
N ALA A 241 -8.14 10.37 -22.27
CA ALA A 241 -9.16 10.30 -21.24
C ALA A 241 -10.09 9.11 -21.48
N PHE A 242 -10.58 8.52 -20.40
CA PHE A 242 -11.76 7.68 -20.43
C PHE A 242 -13.01 8.55 -20.21
N THR A 243 -14.00 8.42 -21.06
CA THR A 243 -15.30 9.13 -21.01
C THR A 243 -16.48 8.19 -21.18
N ASP A 244 -16.21 6.90 -21.28
CA ASP A 244 -17.19 5.83 -21.50
C ASP A 244 -18.18 5.66 -20.35
N LEU A 245 -17.84 6.14 -19.15
CA LEU A 245 -18.69 6.14 -17.97
C LEU A 245 -19.18 7.55 -17.58
N GLU A 246 -19.16 8.50 -18.51
CA GLU A 246 -19.72 9.83 -18.32
C GLU A 246 -21.26 9.77 -18.18
N GLY A 247 -21.82 10.61 -17.32
CA GLY A 247 -23.26 10.75 -17.16
C GLY A 247 -23.93 9.80 -16.16
N HIS A 248 -23.15 9.07 -15.37
CA HIS A 248 -23.72 8.30 -14.25
C HIS A 248 -24.04 9.24 -13.08
N LEU A 249 -25.35 9.28 -12.67
CA LEU A 249 -25.82 10.19 -11.64
C LEU A 249 -25.67 9.61 -10.22
N THR A 250 -25.19 10.44 -9.30
CA THR A 250 -25.16 10.14 -7.88
C THR A 250 -25.28 11.43 -7.06
N ASP A 251 -25.10 11.38 -5.75
CA ASP A 251 -24.93 12.58 -4.92
C ASP A 251 -23.45 12.82 -4.55
N THR A 252 -23.12 14.08 -4.33
CA THR A 252 -21.74 14.53 -4.02
C THR A 252 -21.15 13.83 -2.79
N PHE A 253 -21.94 13.47 -1.77
CA PHE A 253 -21.45 12.81 -0.56
C PHE A 253 -21.09 11.34 -0.81
N ALA A 254 -21.91 10.62 -1.60
CA ALA A 254 -21.61 9.27 -2.02
C ALA A 254 -20.36 9.23 -2.92
N PHE A 255 -20.26 10.19 -3.86
CA PHE A 255 -19.10 10.35 -4.72
C PHE A 255 -17.82 10.57 -3.88
N ARG A 256 -17.84 11.57 -3.00
CA ARG A 256 -16.71 11.85 -2.07
C ARG A 256 -16.32 10.65 -1.22
N ALA A 257 -17.30 9.98 -0.61
CA ALA A 257 -17.04 8.85 0.25
C ALA A 257 -16.31 7.71 -0.50
N THR A 258 -16.72 7.46 -1.74
CA THR A 258 -16.09 6.44 -2.60
C THR A 258 -14.71 6.89 -3.06
N ALA A 259 -14.55 8.14 -3.51
CA ALA A 259 -13.28 8.73 -3.90
C ALA A 259 -12.25 8.65 -2.76
N THR A 260 -12.61 9.12 -1.57
CA THR A 260 -11.74 9.10 -0.39
C THR A 260 -11.36 7.68 0.03
N LYS A 261 -12.30 6.73 0.00
CA LYS A 261 -12.04 5.33 0.31
C LYS A 261 -11.03 4.69 -0.66
N ARG A 262 -10.98 5.16 -1.89
CA ARG A 262 -10.07 4.71 -2.95
C ARG A 262 -8.77 5.49 -3.02
N GLY A 263 -8.54 6.42 -2.08
CA GLY A 263 -7.30 7.18 -1.96
C GLY A 263 -7.24 8.42 -2.81
N TYR A 264 -8.37 8.88 -3.36
CA TYR A 264 -8.44 10.18 -4.03
C TYR A 264 -8.67 11.29 -3.02
N GLU A 265 -7.99 12.39 -3.22
CA GLU A 265 -8.20 13.64 -2.50
C GLU A 265 -8.94 14.64 -3.39
N ARG A 266 -9.71 15.52 -2.79
CA ARG A 266 -10.38 16.59 -3.51
C ARG A 266 -9.34 17.50 -4.18
N GLY A 267 -9.55 17.83 -5.44
CA GLY A 267 -8.73 18.79 -6.15
C GLY A 267 -8.81 20.20 -5.57
N ALA A 268 -7.91 21.06 -6.01
CA ALA A 268 -7.89 22.44 -5.56
C ALA A 268 -9.16 23.16 -6.02
N PRO A 269 -9.83 23.92 -5.12
CA PRO A 269 -10.98 24.71 -5.52
C PRO A 269 -10.56 25.77 -6.55
N VAL A 270 -11.33 25.90 -7.59
CA VAL A 270 -11.26 26.97 -8.58
C VAL A 270 -12.10 28.18 -8.10
N ASP A 271 -12.55 29.03 -8.98
CA ASP A 271 -13.29 30.24 -8.64
C ASP A 271 -14.51 29.95 -7.73
N GLY A 272 -14.78 30.84 -6.77
CA GLY A 272 -15.94 30.79 -5.88
C GLY A 272 -16.01 29.58 -4.94
N SER A 273 -14.90 28.93 -4.60
CA SER A 273 -14.84 27.71 -3.78
C SER A 273 -15.40 26.46 -4.47
N TRP A 274 -15.53 26.51 -5.79
CA TRP A 274 -15.96 25.41 -6.63
C TRP A 274 -14.83 24.41 -6.89
N PHE A 275 -15.14 23.12 -6.93
CA PHE A 275 -14.24 22.05 -7.38
C PHE A 275 -15.03 20.99 -8.19
N ASP A 276 -14.38 20.35 -9.15
CA ASP A 276 -15.00 19.40 -10.07
C ASP A 276 -14.15 18.15 -10.30
N ASP A 277 -13.14 17.90 -9.43
CA ASP A 277 -12.25 16.76 -9.57
C ASP A 277 -11.79 16.16 -8.23
N TYR A 278 -11.39 14.91 -8.31
CA TYR A 278 -10.68 14.15 -7.28
C TYR A 278 -9.40 13.60 -7.87
N VAL A 279 -8.28 13.76 -7.15
CA VAL A 279 -6.93 13.44 -7.61
C VAL A 279 -6.30 12.37 -6.72
N LYS A 280 -5.67 11.37 -7.33
CA LYS A 280 -4.87 10.33 -6.65
C LYS A 280 -3.44 10.42 -7.15
N GLU A 281 -2.52 10.70 -6.24
CA GLU A 281 -1.10 10.83 -6.54
C GLU A 281 -0.39 9.47 -6.44
N PHE A 282 0.48 9.20 -7.40
CA PHE A 282 1.39 8.06 -7.45
C PHE A 282 2.81 8.59 -7.48
N THR A 283 3.32 8.92 -6.28
CA THR A 283 4.59 9.65 -6.12
C THR A 283 5.78 8.89 -6.70
N SER A 284 5.82 7.56 -6.52
CA SER A 284 6.91 6.72 -7.05
C SER A 284 6.90 6.65 -8.58
N ALA A 285 5.73 6.78 -9.22
CA ALA A 285 5.59 6.82 -10.68
C ALA A 285 5.71 8.25 -11.24
N GLY A 286 5.70 9.29 -10.42
CA GLY A 286 5.65 10.68 -10.85
C GLY A 286 4.37 11.03 -11.61
N LEU A 287 3.26 10.36 -11.31
CA LEU A 287 1.98 10.46 -12.00
C LEU A 287 0.84 10.80 -11.05
N SER A 288 -0.21 11.43 -11.58
CA SER A 288 -1.49 11.55 -10.92
C SER A 288 -2.64 11.10 -11.82
N ALA A 289 -3.65 10.47 -11.21
CA ALA A 289 -4.93 10.16 -11.83
C ALA A 289 -5.99 11.15 -11.34
N THR A 290 -6.79 11.68 -12.27
CA THR A 290 -7.84 12.66 -11.97
C THR A 290 -9.17 12.14 -12.47
N ILE A 291 -10.14 11.94 -11.57
CA ILE A 291 -11.53 11.64 -11.90
C ILE A 291 -12.33 12.93 -11.76
N ARG A 292 -12.94 13.38 -12.87
CA ARG A 292 -13.81 14.55 -12.88
C ARG A 292 -15.27 14.17 -12.72
N PHE A 293 -16.03 15.11 -12.19
CA PHE A 293 -17.47 15.05 -12.03
C PHE A 293 -18.07 16.43 -12.31
N THR A 294 -19.37 16.59 -12.24
CA THR A 294 -20.02 17.89 -12.51
C THR A 294 -19.76 18.93 -11.42
N GLY A 295 -19.17 18.56 -10.31
CA GLY A 295 -18.61 19.45 -9.31
C GLY A 295 -19.49 19.75 -8.10
N SER A 296 -18.95 20.53 -7.15
CA SER A 296 -19.60 21.00 -5.93
C SER A 296 -18.91 22.25 -5.36
N ASN A 297 -19.62 22.97 -4.49
CA ASN A 297 -19.07 24.10 -3.73
C ASN A 297 -18.50 23.69 -2.37
N LEU A 298 -17.74 24.60 -1.75
CA LEU A 298 -17.32 24.48 -0.36
C LEU A 298 -18.01 25.56 0.50
N PRO A 299 -18.63 25.21 1.64
CA PRO A 299 -18.82 23.83 2.15
C PRO A 299 -19.69 22.99 1.22
N GLU A 300 -19.43 21.68 1.20
CA GLU A 300 -20.06 20.76 0.27
C GLU A 300 -21.51 20.46 0.66
N ASP A 301 -22.41 20.64 -0.29
CA ASP A 301 -23.82 20.31 -0.14
C ASP A 301 -24.15 18.97 -0.81
N LYS A 302 -25.15 18.27 -0.29
CA LYS A 302 -25.65 17.04 -0.90
C LYS A 302 -26.51 17.39 -2.12
N ILE A 303 -25.87 17.45 -3.29
CA ILE A 303 -26.51 17.73 -4.57
C ILE A 303 -26.30 16.58 -5.56
N THR A 304 -27.13 16.48 -6.58
CA THR A 304 -26.96 15.53 -7.67
C THR A 304 -25.77 15.92 -8.51
N CYS A 305 -24.88 14.97 -8.76
CA CYS A 305 -23.71 15.14 -9.63
C CYS A 305 -23.59 13.95 -10.59
N ALA A 306 -22.85 14.14 -11.68
CA ALA A 306 -22.57 13.10 -12.66
C ALA A 306 -21.06 12.85 -12.77
N THR A 307 -20.68 11.61 -13.01
CA THR A 307 -19.29 11.27 -13.42
C THR A 307 -18.98 11.93 -14.76
N ARG A 308 -17.72 12.32 -14.97
CA ARG A 308 -17.27 12.84 -16.26
C ARG A 308 -16.16 11.97 -16.84
N ASP A 309 -14.91 12.25 -16.57
CA ASP A 309 -13.81 11.57 -17.20
C ASP A 309 -12.72 11.18 -16.20
N LEU A 310 -11.87 10.24 -16.63
CA LEU A 310 -10.63 9.87 -15.97
C LEU A 310 -9.44 10.24 -16.85
N THR A 311 -8.51 11.02 -16.32
CA THR A 311 -7.28 11.46 -17.00
C THR A 311 -6.05 11.22 -16.14
N PHE A 312 -4.88 11.21 -16.79
CA PHE A 312 -3.58 11.02 -16.13
C PHE A 312 -2.63 12.16 -16.47
N ARG A 313 -1.82 12.58 -15.49
CA ARG A 313 -0.84 13.67 -15.65
C ARG A 313 0.52 13.28 -15.10
N SER A 314 1.56 13.85 -15.69
CA SER A 314 2.90 13.95 -15.10
C SER A 314 3.25 15.43 -15.00
N GLY A 315 3.25 15.96 -13.77
CA GLY A 315 3.25 17.40 -13.54
C GLY A 315 2.06 18.08 -14.22
N TYR A 316 2.34 19.05 -15.08
CA TYR A 316 1.29 19.80 -15.81
C TYR A 316 0.85 19.14 -17.14
N ARG A 317 1.51 18.06 -17.55
CA ARG A 317 1.27 17.43 -18.85
C ARG A 317 0.25 16.31 -18.72
N THR A 318 -0.86 16.39 -19.48
CA THR A 318 -1.78 15.28 -19.67
C THR A 318 -1.14 14.21 -20.56
N LEU A 319 -1.18 12.96 -20.13
CA LEU A 319 -0.58 11.82 -20.79
C LEU A 319 -1.53 11.17 -21.79
N SER A 320 -0.97 10.47 -22.80
CA SER A 320 -1.71 9.45 -23.54
C SER A 320 -1.93 8.24 -22.62
N LEU A 321 -3.10 7.62 -22.65
CA LEU A 321 -3.41 6.44 -21.85
C LEU A 321 -2.43 5.29 -22.11
N SER A 322 -1.93 5.16 -23.35
CA SER A 322 -0.93 4.17 -23.71
C SER A 322 0.46 4.38 -23.08
N SER A 323 0.71 5.55 -22.49
CA SER A 323 1.98 5.84 -21.78
C SER A 323 1.88 5.69 -20.26
N VAL A 324 0.69 5.34 -19.75
CA VAL A 324 0.47 5.07 -18.33
C VAL A 324 0.82 3.61 -18.05
N PRO A 325 1.49 3.28 -16.93
CA PRO A 325 1.75 1.89 -16.54
C PRO A 325 0.46 1.06 -16.55
N PRO A 326 0.44 -0.13 -17.17
CA PRO A 326 -0.81 -0.89 -17.38
C PRO A 326 -1.57 -1.22 -16.11
N VAL A 327 -0.87 -1.55 -15.02
CA VAL A 327 -1.49 -1.84 -13.72
C VAL A 327 -2.12 -0.58 -13.13
N LEU A 328 -1.40 0.55 -13.16
CA LEU A 328 -1.93 1.84 -12.67
C LEU A 328 -3.17 2.26 -13.46
N LEU A 329 -3.13 2.09 -14.78
CA LEU A 329 -4.26 2.38 -15.66
C LEU A 329 -5.50 1.54 -15.27
N ALA A 330 -5.31 0.21 -15.09
CA ALA A 330 -6.39 -0.71 -14.74
C ALA A 330 -6.98 -0.41 -13.35
N GLU A 331 -6.14 -0.15 -12.35
CA GLU A 331 -6.58 0.20 -11.00
C GLU A 331 -7.39 1.50 -10.97
N CYS A 332 -6.91 2.54 -11.67
CA CYS A 332 -7.63 3.80 -11.73
C CYS A 332 -8.92 3.72 -12.58
N TYR A 333 -8.94 2.87 -13.60
CA TYR A 333 -10.15 2.62 -14.37
C TYR A 333 -11.19 1.88 -13.52
N ALA A 334 -10.79 0.86 -12.74
CA ALA A 334 -11.67 0.21 -11.76
C ALA A 334 -12.16 1.16 -10.66
N ASP A 335 -11.35 2.17 -10.28
CA ASP A 335 -11.81 3.26 -9.42
C ASP A 335 -12.90 4.11 -10.09
N TYR A 336 -12.72 4.42 -11.37
CA TYR A 336 -13.71 5.18 -12.16
C TYR A 336 -15.01 4.40 -12.36
N GLU A 337 -14.93 3.09 -12.65
CA GLU A 337 -16.10 2.19 -12.69
C GLU A 337 -16.88 2.20 -11.38
N ALA A 338 -16.17 2.20 -10.25
CA ALA A 338 -16.83 2.24 -8.95
C ALA A 338 -17.47 3.58 -8.62
N MET A 339 -17.02 4.70 -9.20
CA MET A 339 -17.70 5.98 -9.13
C MET A 339 -18.98 5.95 -9.97
N ALA A 340 -18.91 5.44 -11.20
CA ALA A 340 -20.05 5.30 -12.08
C ALA A 340 -21.13 4.36 -11.50
N ALA A 341 -20.70 3.26 -10.86
CA ALA A 341 -21.60 2.29 -10.22
C ALA A 341 -22.43 2.84 -9.04
N LEU A 342 -22.16 4.06 -8.58
CA LEU A 342 -22.96 4.73 -7.54
C LEU A 342 -24.39 5.08 -7.99
N GLY A 343 -24.64 5.13 -9.31
CA GLY A 343 -25.96 5.38 -9.82
C GLY A 343 -26.08 5.10 -11.32
N PRO A 344 -27.31 5.20 -11.87
CA PRO A 344 -27.55 4.86 -13.25
C PRO A 344 -26.99 5.91 -14.22
N PHE A 345 -26.71 5.49 -15.44
CA PHE A 345 -26.47 6.39 -16.56
C PHE A 345 -27.77 7.16 -16.90
N ASP A 346 -27.64 8.46 -17.10
CA ASP A 346 -28.73 9.34 -17.54
C ASP A 346 -28.32 10.07 -18.83
N PRO A 347 -29.03 9.86 -19.96
CA PRO A 347 -28.67 10.53 -21.22
C PRO A 347 -28.86 12.06 -21.17
N ASP A 348 -29.66 12.57 -20.22
CA ASP A 348 -29.86 13.99 -19.98
C ASP A 348 -29.08 14.54 -18.76
N TRP A 349 -28.01 13.85 -18.38
CA TRP A 349 -27.22 14.17 -17.18
C TRP A 349 -26.75 15.64 -17.11
N GLU A 350 -26.45 16.27 -18.23
CA GLU A 350 -26.06 17.69 -18.27
C GLU A 350 -27.16 18.64 -17.77
N LYS A 351 -28.42 18.21 -17.85
CA LYS A 351 -29.57 18.96 -17.33
C LYS A 351 -29.96 18.55 -15.92
N ASN A 352 -29.74 17.26 -15.58
CA ASN A 352 -30.20 16.63 -14.35
C ASN A 352 -29.13 16.61 -13.23
N ALA A 353 -27.88 16.64 -13.57
CA ALA A 353 -26.81 16.99 -12.61
C ALA A 353 -26.94 18.48 -12.30
N THR A 354 -26.86 18.86 -11.05
CA THR A 354 -27.06 20.24 -10.62
C THR A 354 -26.13 21.17 -11.42
N PRO A 355 -26.71 22.02 -12.30
CA PRO A 355 -25.92 22.94 -13.06
C PRO A 355 -25.37 24.01 -12.13
N LEU A 356 -24.20 24.46 -12.40
CA LEU A 356 -23.42 25.37 -11.60
C LEU A 356 -23.76 26.81 -11.80
N TRP A 357 -24.43 27.12 -12.87
CA TRP A 357 -24.76 28.48 -13.34
C TRP A 357 -26.05 28.52 -14.11
#